data_659a54272362b519835e12714e4aface
#
_entry.id   659a54272362b519835e12714e4aface
#
_cell.length_a   1.000
_cell.length_b   1.000
_cell.length_c   1.000
_cell.angle_alpha   90.00
_cell.angle_beta   90.00
_cell.angle_gamma   90.00
#
_symmetry.space_group_name_H-M   'P 1'
#
loop_
_entity.id
_entity.type
_entity.pdbx_description
1 polymer ?
#
loop_
_entity_poly.entity_id
_entity_poly.type
_entity_poly.pdbx_seq_one_letter_code
_entity_poly.pdbx_strand_id
1 'polypeptide(L)'
;TPLHSSAASDVYKRQACDGAILLVDASQGVEAQTLSTCYNAIEQGLTIFPVLNKIDLKQSDPERVKKEIEEIIGIEAKDAPAISAKDGQGVKELLEMIIKEIPPPEGAIDTSLQALIIDSWFDQYLGIVSLVRVVNGEINVGSKIKFFSNNNVHVVEKLGVFTPKRFEKN
;
A
#
# COMPACT_ATOMS: atom_id res chain seq x y z
N THR A 1 -9.92 -21.60 -5.14
CA THR A 1 -9.78 -21.49 -3.67
C THR A 1 -9.26 -20.11 -3.36
N PRO A 2 -9.97 -19.28 -2.57
CA PRO A 2 -9.42 -17.99 -2.16
C PRO A 2 -8.20 -18.26 -1.29
N LEU A 3 -7.04 -17.73 -1.69
CA LEU A 3 -5.85 -17.70 -0.86
C LEU A 3 -6.18 -16.89 0.40
N HIS A 4 -6.29 -17.58 1.52
CA HIS A 4 -6.35 -16.92 2.80
C HIS A 4 -5.07 -16.09 2.96
N SER A 5 -5.22 -14.77 2.97
CA SER A 5 -4.15 -13.86 3.34
C SER A 5 -3.73 -14.21 4.76
N SER A 6 -2.58 -14.85 4.91
CA SER A 6 -2.01 -15.07 6.24
C SER A 6 -1.45 -13.75 6.76
N ALA A 7 -1.39 -13.56 8.08
CA ALA A 7 -0.81 -12.37 8.70
C ALA A 7 0.61 -12.06 8.16
N ALA A 8 1.39 -13.09 7.82
CA ALA A 8 2.69 -12.96 7.17
C ALA A 8 2.59 -12.30 5.77
N SER A 9 1.59 -12.69 4.95
CA SER A 9 1.36 -12.07 3.64
C SER A 9 1.06 -10.58 3.73
N ASP A 10 0.36 -10.15 4.78
CA ASP A 10 0.02 -8.73 4.97
C ASP A 10 1.24 -7.90 5.41
N VAL A 11 2.20 -8.49 6.13
CA VAL A 11 3.46 -7.84 6.48
C VAL A 11 4.29 -7.55 5.22
N TYR A 12 4.46 -8.54 4.34
CA TYR A 12 5.22 -8.34 3.09
C TYR A 12 4.58 -7.32 2.16
N LYS A 13 3.25 -7.29 2.06
CA LYS A 13 2.54 -6.31 1.24
C LYS A 13 2.76 -4.88 1.73
N ARG A 14 2.81 -4.67 3.05
CA ARG A 14 3.08 -3.35 3.64
C ARG A 14 4.50 -2.85 3.37
N GLN A 15 5.49 -3.74 3.29
CA GLN A 15 6.86 -3.36 2.92
C GLN A 15 6.99 -2.80 1.49
N ALA A 16 5.95 -2.97 0.68
CA ALA A 16 5.88 -2.41 -0.66
C ALA A 16 5.29 -1.00 -0.71
N CYS A 17 4.87 -0.44 0.42
CA CYS A 17 4.20 0.85 0.51
C CYS A 17 5.10 1.89 1.16
N ASP A 18 4.95 3.15 0.75
CA ASP A 18 5.62 4.31 1.35
C ASP A 18 4.66 5.08 2.28
N GLY A 19 3.37 4.81 2.18
CA GLY A 19 2.34 5.36 3.04
C GLY A 19 1.13 4.42 3.17
N ALA A 20 0.29 4.71 4.16
CA ALA A 20 -0.93 3.97 4.42
C ALA A 20 -2.10 4.91 4.73
N ILE A 21 -3.26 4.61 4.18
CA ILE A 21 -4.50 5.29 4.53
C ILE A 21 -5.10 4.60 5.74
N LEU A 22 -5.29 5.35 6.83
CA LEU A 22 -6.04 4.92 7.99
C LEU A 22 -7.51 5.27 7.79
N LEU A 23 -8.28 4.32 7.26
CA LEU A 23 -9.70 4.54 6.99
C LEU A 23 -10.54 4.22 8.23
N VAL A 24 -11.17 5.24 8.80
CA VAL A 24 -12.00 5.13 10.01
C VAL A 24 -13.46 5.39 9.69
N ASP A 25 -14.35 4.59 10.24
CA ASP A 25 -15.79 4.77 10.12
C ASP A 25 -16.25 5.97 10.98
N ALA A 26 -16.78 7.01 10.34
CA ALA A 26 -17.23 8.23 11.03
C ALA A 26 -18.44 8.00 11.97
N SER A 27 -19.11 6.86 11.88
CA SER A 27 -20.21 6.50 12.76
C SER A 27 -19.78 5.67 13.97
N GLN A 28 -18.76 4.81 13.80
CA GLN A 28 -18.30 3.89 14.84
C GLN A 28 -17.09 4.45 15.62
N GLY A 29 -16.19 5.18 14.95
CA GLY A 29 -14.98 5.72 15.55
C GLY A 29 -13.81 4.72 15.50
N VAL A 30 -12.88 4.88 16.43
CA VAL A 30 -11.65 4.07 16.50
C VAL A 30 -11.93 2.73 17.17
N GLU A 31 -11.79 1.64 16.41
CA GLU A 31 -11.95 0.28 16.90
C GLU A 31 -10.60 -0.38 17.21
N ALA A 32 -10.61 -1.44 18.02
CA ALA A 32 -9.39 -2.18 18.40
C ALA A 32 -8.57 -2.69 17.19
N GLN A 33 -9.25 -3.10 16.11
CA GLN A 33 -8.62 -3.54 14.89
C GLN A 33 -7.92 -2.39 14.14
N THR A 34 -8.52 -1.19 14.19
CA THR A 34 -7.93 0.04 13.63
C THR A 34 -6.62 0.36 14.32
N LEU A 35 -6.60 0.30 15.66
CA LEU A 35 -5.40 0.51 16.47
C LEU A 35 -4.28 -0.48 16.11
N SER A 36 -4.58 -1.77 16.15
CA SER A 36 -3.60 -2.82 15.84
C SER A 36 -2.99 -2.64 14.45
N THR A 37 -3.81 -2.34 13.45
CA THR A 37 -3.35 -2.14 12.07
C THR A 37 -2.50 -0.87 11.94
N CYS A 38 -2.90 0.20 12.63
CA CYS A 38 -2.19 1.48 12.62
C CYS A 38 -0.80 1.36 13.26
N TYR A 39 -0.69 0.77 14.45
CA TYR A 39 0.60 0.58 15.12
C TYR A 39 1.55 -0.28 14.29
N ASN A 40 1.06 -1.35 13.67
CA ASN A 40 1.87 -2.16 12.76
C ASN A 40 2.39 -1.35 11.53
N ALA A 41 1.62 -0.37 11.05
CA ALA A 41 2.07 0.48 9.95
C ALA A 41 3.11 1.51 10.41
N ILE A 42 2.94 2.09 11.61
CA ILE A 42 3.91 3.00 12.24
C ILE A 42 5.25 2.30 12.50
N GLU A 43 5.22 1.08 13.04
CA GLU A 43 6.44 0.28 13.28
C GLU A 43 7.22 -0.01 12.00
N GLN A 44 6.56 -0.02 10.85
CA GLN A 44 7.19 -0.19 9.54
C GLN A 44 7.66 1.13 8.91
N GLY A 45 7.52 2.26 9.62
CA GLY A 45 7.93 3.58 9.15
C GLY A 45 7.05 4.17 8.05
N LEU A 46 5.82 3.69 7.89
CA LEU A 46 4.90 4.23 6.89
C LEU A 46 4.33 5.57 7.33
N THR A 47 4.20 6.50 6.38
CA THR A 47 3.40 7.72 6.57
C THR A 47 1.93 7.36 6.66
N ILE A 48 1.29 7.69 7.79
CA ILE A 48 -0.13 7.39 8.01
C ILE A 48 -0.98 8.60 7.65
N PHE A 49 -1.95 8.40 6.78
CA PHE A 49 -2.89 9.42 6.36
C PHE A 49 -4.31 9.05 6.82
N PRO A 50 -4.86 9.72 7.87
CA PRO A 50 -6.19 9.42 8.39
C PRO A 50 -7.28 9.92 7.45
N VAL A 51 -8.32 9.10 7.26
CA VAL A 51 -9.49 9.40 6.42
C VAL A 51 -10.75 8.91 7.12
N LEU A 52 -11.75 9.75 7.19
CA LEU A 52 -13.05 9.41 7.76
C LEU A 52 -14.02 9.02 6.65
N ASN A 53 -14.62 7.85 6.76
CA ASN A 53 -15.55 7.35 5.76
C ASN A 53 -16.96 7.21 6.33
N LYS A 54 -17.92 7.02 5.44
CA LYS A 54 -19.35 6.84 5.73
C LYS A 54 -20.04 8.07 6.33
N ILE A 55 -19.67 9.26 5.87
CA ILE A 55 -20.34 10.50 6.28
C ILE A 55 -21.79 10.61 5.80
N ASP A 56 -22.20 9.74 4.89
CA ASP A 56 -23.58 9.59 4.43
C ASP A 56 -24.53 9.03 5.51
N LEU A 57 -24.00 8.40 6.56
CA LEU A 57 -24.81 7.85 7.63
C LEU A 57 -25.29 8.94 8.61
N LYS A 58 -26.55 8.85 9.02
CA LYS A 58 -27.15 9.84 9.95
C LYS A 58 -26.46 9.94 11.31
N GLN A 59 -25.84 8.85 11.77
CA GLN A 59 -25.10 8.78 13.02
C GLN A 59 -23.61 9.11 12.87
N SER A 60 -23.17 9.54 11.69
CA SER A 60 -21.78 9.92 11.52
C SER A 60 -21.46 11.21 12.27
N ASP A 61 -20.33 11.21 12.96
CA ASP A 61 -19.79 12.38 13.68
C ASP A 61 -18.28 12.49 13.40
N PRO A 62 -17.90 13.10 12.27
CA PRO A 62 -16.50 13.24 11.88
C PRO A 62 -15.66 13.99 12.91
N GLU A 63 -16.19 15.03 13.54
CA GLU A 63 -15.42 15.85 14.49
C GLU A 63 -15.13 15.10 15.79
N ARG A 64 -16.03 14.26 16.26
CA ARG A 64 -15.78 13.34 17.37
C ARG A 64 -14.68 12.33 17.01
N VAL A 65 -14.77 11.73 15.84
CA VAL A 65 -13.84 10.68 15.43
C VAL A 65 -12.44 11.25 15.16
N LYS A 66 -12.29 12.47 14.66
CA LYS A 66 -11.00 13.16 14.57
C LYS A 66 -10.32 13.25 15.92
N LYS A 67 -11.05 13.70 16.95
CA LYS A 67 -10.54 13.78 18.33
C LYS A 67 -10.15 12.40 18.88
N GLU A 68 -10.96 11.37 18.62
CA GLU A 68 -10.63 10.00 19.02
C GLU A 68 -9.32 9.51 18.37
N ILE A 69 -9.07 9.81 17.10
CA ILE A 69 -7.82 9.47 16.41
C ILE A 69 -6.65 10.16 17.10
N GLU A 70 -6.75 11.45 17.40
CA GLU A 70 -5.70 12.21 18.06
C GLU A 70 -5.43 11.74 19.50
N GLU A 71 -6.50 11.48 20.27
CA GLU A 71 -6.36 11.09 21.69
C GLU A 71 -5.94 9.63 21.87
N ILE A 72 -6.42 8.71 21.02
CA ILE A 72 -6.20 7.27 21.20
C ILE A 72 -4.97 6.80 20.41
N ILE A 73 -4.78 7.30 19.19
CA ILE A 73 -3.70 6.85 18.30
C ILE A 73 -2.48 7.79 18.40
N GLY A 74 -2.72 9.08 18.67
CA GLY A 74 -1.66 10.09 18.72
C GLY A 74 -1.23 10.63 17.36
N ILE A 75 -2.08 10.49 16.33
CA ILE A 75 -1.84 11.00 14.99
C ILE A 75 -2.70 12.25 14.78
N GLU A 76 -2.12 13.31 14.19
CA GLU A 76 -2.86 14.51 13.84
C GLU A 76 -3.97 14.19 12.83
N ALA A 77 -5.22 14.52 13.18
CA ALA A 77 -6.39 14.21 12.36
C ALA A 77 -7.28 15.43 12.10
N LYS A 78 -6.88 16.62 12.55
CA LYS A 78 -7.64 17.86 12.40
C LYS A 78 -8.07 18.10 10.96
N ASP A 79 -7.16 17.94 10.01
CA ASP A 79 -7.38 18.15 8.59
C ASP A 79 -7.72 16.86 7.83
N ALA A 80 -8.01 15.77 8.54
CA ALA A 80 -8.40 14.50 7.95
C ALA A 80 -9.65 14.66 7.06
N PRO A 81 -9.59 14.23 5.79
CA PRO A 81 -10.74 14.34 4.90
C PRO A 81 -11.85 13.40 5.33
N ALA A 82 -13.08 13.91 5.21
CA ALA A 82 -14.29 13.17 5.49
C ALA A 82 -15.01 12.86 4.17
N ILE A 83 -15.24 11.58 3.89
CA ILE A 83 -15.75 11.09 2.61
C ILE A 83 -16.94 10.15 2.77
N SER A 84 -17.69 9.97 1.70
CA SER A 84 -18.54 8.80 1.48
C SER A 84 -18.03 8.04 0.26
N ALA A 85 -17.37 6.93 0.49
CA ALA A 85 -16.92 6.04 -0.60
C ALA A 85 -18.11 5.44 -1.37
N LYS A 86 -19.29 5.33 -0.72
CA LYS A 86 -20.52 4.84 -1.33
C LYS A 86 -21.08 5.81 -2.37
N ASP A 87 -21.15 7.09 -2.01
CA ASP A 87 -21.76 8.13 -2.84
C ASP A 87 -20.73 8.90 -3.68
N GLY A 88 -19.44 8.65 -3.44
CA GLY A 88 -18.33 9.32 -4.13
C GLY A 88 -18.01 10.71 -3.59
N GLN A 89 -18.70 11.17 -2.54
CA GLN A 89 -18.48 12.48 -1.94
C GLN A 89 -17.07 12.57 -1.33
N GLY A 90 -16.30 13.62 -1.66
CA GLY A 90 -14.97 13.88 -1.14
C GLY A 90 -13.86 12.95 -1.66
N VAL A 91 -14.19 11.97 -2.53
CA VAL A 91 -13.21 10.98 -3.02
C VAL A 91 -12.19 11.60 -3.96
N LYS A 92 -12.60 12.54 -4.81
CA LYS A 92 -11.67 13.21 -5.73
C LYS A 92 -10.65 14.04 -4.97
N GLU A 93 -11.10 14.82 -4.02
CA GLU A 93 -10.27 15.65 -3.14
C GLU A 93 -9.31 14.78 -2.31
N LEU A 94 -9.78 13.64 -1.80
CA LEU A 94 -8.94 12.65 -1.13
C LEU A 94 -7.80 12.16 -2.03
N LEU A 95 -8.07 11.82 -3.29
CA LEU A 95 -7.03 11.36 -4.22
C LEU A 95 -5.97 12.44 -4.50
N GLU A 96 -6.38 13.70 -4.60
CA GLU A 96 -5.46 14.83 -4.74
C GLU A 96 -4.60 15.03 -3.47
N MET A 97 -5.20 14.88 -2.28
CA MET A 97 -4.49 14.95 -1.01
C MET A 97 -3.48 13.81 -0.85
N ILE A 98 -3.83 12.58 -1.21
CA ILE A 98 -2.91 11.43 -1.17
C ILE A 98 -1.65 11.70 -1.98
N ILE A 99 -1.79 12.24 -3.20
CA ILE A 99 -0.65 12.56 -4.08
C ILE A 99 0.25 13.64 -3.44
N LYS A 100 -0.33 14.54 -2.67
CA LYS A 100 0.39 15.64 -2.02
C LYS A 100 1.08 15.22 -0.72
N GLU A 101 0.41 14.41 0.11
CA GLU A 101 0.83 14.10 1.48
C GLU A 101 1.68 12.83 1.57
N ILE A 102 1.45 11.84 0.71
CA ILE A 102 2.27 10.62 0.72
C ILE A 102 3.54 10.86 -0.12
N PRO A 103 4.73 10.67 0.47
CA PRO A 103 5.98 10.88 -0.26
C PRO A 103 6.11 9.91 -1.43
N PRO A 104 6.74 10.32 -2.53
CA PRO A 104 7.06 9.41 -3.63
C PRO A 104 8.07 8.35 -3.17
N PRO A 105 8.13 7.19 -3.84
CA PRO A 105 9.15 6.19 -3.56
C PRO A 105 10.56 6.77 -3.65
N GLU A 106 11.37 6.49 -2.63
CA GLU A 106 12.79 6.83 -2.64
C GLU A 106 13.57 5.76 -3.41
N GLY A 107 14.59 6.17 -4.16
CA GLY A 107 15.47 5.26 -4.88
C GLY A 107 16.38 5.99 -5.87
N ALA A 108 17.51 5.36 -6.20
CA ALA A 108 18.47 5.88 -7.17
C ALA A 108 18.51 4.99 -8.42
N ILE A 109 18.23 5.57 -9.59
CA ILE A 109 18.21 4.83 -10.87
C ILE A 109 19.62 4.41 -11.30
N ASP A 110 20.62 5.25 -11.05
CA ASP A 110 22.00 5.06 -11.48
C ASP A 110 22.82 4.11 -10.57
N THR A 111 22.14 3.25 -9.82
CA THR A 111 22.77 2.29 -8.91
C THR A 111 22.48 0.84 -9.31
N SER A 112 23.14 -0.10 -8.65
CA SER A 112 22.86 -1.53 -8.85
C SER A 112 21.41 -1.85 -8.51
N LEU A 113 20.78 -2.72 -9.32
CA LEU A 113 19.44 -3.20 -9.09
C LEU A 113 19.28 -3.80 -7.70
N GLN A 114 18.34 -3.28 -6.96
CA GLN A 114 17.82 -3.83 -5.71
C GLN A 114 16.28 -3.90 -5.80
N ALA A 115 15.74 -5.08 -5.64
CA ALA A 115 14.31 -5.30 -5.73
C ALA A 115 13.83 -6.27 -4.64
N LEU A 116 12.65 -6.01 -4.11
CA LEU A 116 11.98 -6.84 -3.13
C LEU A 116 10.90 -7.66 -3.83
N ILE A 117 10.90 -8.99 -3.63
CA ILE A 117 9.82 -9.86 -4.10
C ILE A 117 8.68 -9.75 -3.09
N ILE A 118 7.51 -9.30 -3.57
CA ILE A 118 6.29 -9.11 -2.78
C ILE A 118 5.41 -10.36 -2.82
N ASP A 119 5.33 -10.99 -4.00
CA ASP A 119 4.51 -12.16 -4.24
C ASP A 119 5.05 -12.96 -5.43
N SER A 120 4.72 -14.25 -5.51
CA SER A 120 5.06 -15.10 -6.63
C SER A 120 3.98 -16.14 -6.87
N TRP A 121 3.66 -16.40 -8.14
CA TRP A 121 2.70 -17.43 -8.52
C TRP A 121 3.12 -18.13 -9.80
N PHE A 122 2.54 -19.28 -10.06
CA PHE A 122 2.72 -20.01 -11.30
C PHE A 122 1.62 -19.67 -12.30
N ASP A 123 2.00 -19.24 -13.49
CA ASP A 123 1.12 -19.00 -14.61
C ASP A 123 1.37 -20.09 -15.68
N GLN A 124 0.31 -20.66 -16.25
CA GLN A 124 0.43 -21.77 -17.20
C GLN A 124 1.15 -21.41 -18.51
N TYR A 125 1.16 -20.12 -18.86
CA TYR A 125 1.78 -19.61 -20.09
C TYR A 125 3.12 -18.92 -19.85
N LEU A 126 3.29 -18.28 -18.70
CA LEU A 126 4.46 -17.47 -18.37
C LEU A 126 5.43 -18.18 -17.42
N GLY A 127 5.03 -19.32 -16.85
CA GLY A 127 5.81 -20.00 -15.82
C GLY A 127 5.73 -19.28 -14.47
N ILE A 128 6.86 -19.12 -13.80
CA ILE A 128 6.92 -18.44 -12.51
C ILE A 128 6.90 -16.92 -12.75
N VAL A 129 5.88 -16.27 -12.22
CA VAL A 129 5.73 -14.81 -12.25
C VAL A 129 5.95 -14.28 -10.85
N SER A 130 6.80 -13.28 -10.70
CA SER A 130 7.05 -12.61 -9.42
C SER A 130 6.65 -11.15 -9.49
N LEU A 131 5.87 -10.71 -8.51
CA LEU A 131 5.59 -9.30 -8.26
C LEU A 131 6.75 -8.73 -7.47
N VAL A 132 7.42 -7.73 -8.04
CA VAL A 132 8.58 -7.11 -7.42
C VAL A 132 8.40 -5.61 -7.25
N ARG A 133 8.90 -5.06 -6.15
CA ARG A 133 9.14 -3.63 -5.97
C ARG A 133 10.61 -3.35 -6.26
N VAL A 134 10.89 -2.56 -7.27
CA VAL A 134 12.25 -2.05 -7.52
C VAL A 134 12.51 -0.91 -6.52
N VAL A 135 13.55 -1.08 -5.72
CA VAL A 135 13.97 -0.09 -4.71
C VAL A 135 15.06 0.81 -5.29
N ASN A 136 16.06 0.22 -5.95
CA ASN A 136 17.14 0.95 -6.61
C ASN A 136 17.48 0.33 -7.96
N GLY A 137 18.10 1.12 -8.83
CA GLY A 137 18.49 0.70 -10.16
C GLY A 137 17.31 0.49 -11.10
N GLU A 138 17.54 -0.23 -12.17
CA GLU A 138 16.52 -0.58 -13.16
C GLU A 138 16.55 -2.06 -13.50
N ILE A 139 15.44 -2.59 -13.95
CA ILE A 139 15.29 -3.96 -14.42
C ILE A 139 14.85 -3.96 -15.88
N ASN A 140 15.54 -4.70 -16.72
CA ASN A 140 15.27 -4.82 -18.16
C ASN A 140 15.13 -6.29 -18.57
N VAL A 141 14.42 -6.56 -19.65
CA VAL A 141 14.38 -7.88 -20.26
C VAL A 141 15.80 -8.29 -20.68
N GLY A 142 16.21 -9.51 -20.37
CA GLY A 142 17.56 -10.02 -20.61
C GLY A 142 18.57 -9.71 -19.50
N SER A 143 18.21 -8.89 -18.50
CA SER A 143 19.07 -8.63 -17.35
C SER A 143 19.30 -9.89 -16.52
N LYS A 144 20.53 -10.06 -16.01
CA LYS A 144 20.84 -11.11 -15.04
C LYS A 144 20.55 -10.60 -13.63
N ILE A 145 19.68 -11.28 -12.93
CA ILE A 145 19.32 -10.99 -11.53
C ILE A 145 19.84 -12.11 -10.63
N LYS A 146 20.27 -11.74 -9.43
CA LYS A 146 20.75 -12.67 -8.42
C LYS A 146 19.83 -12.65 -7.21
N PHE A 147 19.32 -13.81 -6.81
CA PHE A 147 18.56 -13.96 -5.58
C PHE A 147 19.51 -14.01 -4.37
N PHE A 148 19.28 -13.14 -3.40
CA PHE A 148 20.08 -13.05 -2.18
C PHE A 148 19.96 -14.31 -1.31
N SER A 149 18.80 -14.97 -1.31
CA SER A 149 18.51 -16.13 -0.46
C SER A 149 19.33 -17.39 -0.80
N ASN A 150 19.63 -17.61 -2.07
CA ASN A 150 20.26 -18.85 -2.54
C ASN A 150 21.45 -18.62 -3.50
N ASN A 151 21.79 -17.35 -3.78
CA ASN A 151 22.82 -16.92 -4.71
C ASN A 151 22.62 -17.36 -6.18
N ASN A 152 21.45 -17.89 -6.53
CA ASN A 152 21.15 -18.29 -7.90
C ASN A 152 21.00 -17.07 -8.81
N VAL A 153 21.46 -17.22 -10.05
CA VAL A 153 21.36 -16.19 -11.09
C VAL A 153 20.31 -16.64 -12.11
N HIS A 154 19.39 -15.75 -12.42
CA HIS A 154 18.36 -15.96 -13.42
C HIS A 154 18.37 -14.81 -14.43
N VAL A 155 17.86 -15.09 -15.62
CA VAL A 155 17.66 -14.07 -16.66
C VAL A 155 16.20 -13.63 -16.63
N VAL A 156 15.97 -12.33 -16.71
CA VAL A 156 14.64 -11.77 -16.84
C VAL A 156 14.11 -12.03 -18.25
N GLU A 157 13.14 -12.91 -18.39
CA GLU A 157 12.57 -13.27 -19.69
C GLU A 157 11.53 -12.28 -20.17
N LYS A 158 10.67 -11.82 -19.25
CA LYS A 158 9.59 -10.86 -19.52
C LYS A 158 9.42 -9.88 -18.38
N LEU A 159 8.99 -8.67 -18.71
CA LEU A 159 8.58 -7.63 -17.77
C LEU A 159 7.18 -7.16 -18.08
N GLY A 160 6.46 -6.78 -17.04
CA GLY A 160 5.15 -6.18 -17.15
C GLY A 160 4.86 -5.27 -15.96
N VAL A 161 3.84 -4.44 -16.09
CA VAL A 161 3.31 -3.61 -14.99
C VAL A 161 1.95 -4.15 -14.60
N PHE A 162 1.72 -4.29 -13.30
CA PHE A 162 0.42 -4.71 -12.78
C PHE A 162 -0.57 -3.54 -12.91
N THR A 163 -1.54 -3.72 -13.77
CA THR A 163 -2.66 -2.79 -13.96
C THR A 163 -3.96 -3.60 -13.93
N PRO A 164 -5.15 -2.98 -13.82
CA PRO A 164 -6.42 -3.71 -13.91
C PRO A 164 -6.55 -4.55 -15.19
N LYS A 165 -5.87 -4.14 -16.26
CA LYS A 165 -5.63 -4.95 -17.45
C LYS A 165 -4.14 -5.18 -17.61
N ARG A 166 -3.68 -6.43 -17.74
CA ARG A 166 -2.27 -6.75 -17.95
C ARG A 166 -1.79 -6.14 -19.27
N PHE A 167 -0.73 -5.33 -19.20
CA PHE A 167 -0.02 -4.85 -20.38
C PHE A 167 1.43 -5.36 -20.31
N GLU A 168 1.87 -6.02 -21.37
CA GLU A 168 3.30 -6.34 -21.53
C GLU A 168 4.03 -5.04 -21.95
N LYS A 169 5.12 -4.74 -21.26
CA LYS A 169 6.02 -3.64 -21.62
C LYS A 169 7.22 -4.24 -22.33
N ASN A 170 7.41 -3.88 -23.60
CA ASN A 170 8.62 -4.21 -24.38
C ASN A 170 9.80 -3.36 -23.93
#